data_9932137d68ff5eb4f39b7a02e73ccb49
#
_entry.id   9932137d68ff5eb4f39b7a02e73ccb49
#
_cell.length_a   1.000
_cell.length_b   1.000
_cell.length_c   1.000
_cell.angle_alpha   90.00
_cell.angle_beta   90.00
_cell.angle_gamma   90.00
#
_symmetry.space_group_name_H-M   'P 1'
#
loop_
_entity.id
_entity.type
_entity.pdbx_description
1 polymer ?
#
loop_
_entity_poly.entity_id
_entity_poly.type
_entity_poly.pdbx_seq_one_letter_code
_entity_poly.pdbx_strand_id
1 'polypeptide(L)'
;MVNNADWLLNLNYVDLLRDVGAHFSVNRMLTAECYKQRMERGLSFLEFNYMIMQSYDFYMLYQKYGCNMQFGGDDQWSNMLGGTELIRLKLGKDAYAMTITLLLNSEGKKMGKTQSGAVWLDPNKTSPFDFYQYWRNVDDADVIKCMRLLTFLPLEQIDEMAKWEGSQLNKAKEILAYELTNLVHGEEEAKKAQEGARALFSGGADTA
;
A
#
# COMPACT_ATOMS: atom_id res chain seq x y z
N MET A 1 1.23 5.60 -16.06
CA MET A 1 2.25 5.76 -15.00
C MET A 1 3.01 7.05 -15.29
N VAL A 2 3.32 7.88 -14.28
CA VAL A 2 3.98 9.19 -14.43
C VAL A 2 5.22 9.19 -13.55
N ASN A 3 6.31 9.81 -14.01
CA ASN A 3 7.54 9.92 -13.25
C ASN A 3 7.73 11.38 -12.79
N ASN A 4 7.88 11.62 -11.49
CA ASN A 4 8.08 12.96 -10.94
C ASN A 4 9.46 13.54 -11.26
N ALA A 5 10.41 12.73 -11.73
CA ALA A 5 11.66 13.21 -12.29
C ALA A 5 11.46 14.24 -13.43
N ASP A 6 10.34 14.15 -14.16
CA ASP A 6 10.02 15.04 -15.27
C ASP A 6 9.88 16.52 -14.86
N TRP A 7 9.62 16.78 -13.58
CA TRP A 7 9.53 18.14 -13.04
C TRP A 7 10.48 18.42 -11.88
N LEU A 8 10.87 17.42 -11.09
CA LEU A 8 11.75 17.64 -9.92
C LEU A 8 13.22 17.82 -10.32
N LEU A 9 13.74 17.06 -11.31
CA LEU A 9 15.16 17.10 -11.65
C LEU A 9 15.61 18.43 -12.27
N ASN A 10 14.71 19.13 -12.92
CA ASN A 10 15.01 20.41 -13.56
C ASN A 10 14.61 21.62 -12.69
N LEU A 11 14.19 21.38 -11.46
CA LEU A 11 13.71 22.42 -10.57
C LEU A 11 14.87 23.17 -9.93
N ASN A 12 14.87 24.49 -10.04
CA ASN A 12 15.84 25.30 -9.32
C ASN A 12 15.48 25.32 -7.83
N TYR A 13 16.44 25.01 -6.97
CA TYR A 13 16.20 24.91 -5.53
C TYR A 13 15.78 26.25 -4.90
N VAL A 14 16.38 27.36 -5.32
CA VAL A 14 16.04 28.69 -4.80
C VAL A 14 14.62 29.10 -5.21
N ASP A 15 14.24 28.79 -6.45
CA ASP A 15 12.88 29.04 -6.93
C ASP A 15 11.88 28.18 -6.20
N LEU A 16 12.17 26.89 -5.96
CA LEU A 16 11.32 26.01 -5.13
C LEU A 16 11.11 26.59 -3.72
N LEU A 17 12.17 27.04 -3.07
CA LEU A 17 12.06 27.64 -1.73
C LEU A 17 11.20 28.91 -1.73
N ARG A 18 11.35 29.76 -2.75
CA ARG A 18 10.58 31.00 -2.88
C ARG A 18 9.11 30.74 -3.20
N ASP A 19 8.85 29.88 -4.18
CA ASP A 19 7.53 29.75 -4.78
C ASP A 19 6.66 28.69 -4.07
N VAL A 20 7.29 27.73 -3.41
CA VAL A 20 6.62 26.64 -2.72
C VAL A 20 6.93 26.66 -1.23
N GLY A 21 8.20 26.70 -0.85
CA GLY A 21 8.65 26.67 0.54
C GLY A 21 8.04 27.78 1.41
N ALA A 22 7.82 28.97 0.84
CA ALA A 22 7.18 30.10 1.52
C ALA A 22 5.74 29.81 2.00
N HIS A 23 5.08 28.79 1.46
CA HIS A 23 3.75 28.37 1.89
C HIS A 23 3.77 27.35 3.05
N PHE A 24 4.94 26.88 3.45
CA PHE A 24 5.12 25.89 4.52
C PHE A 24 5.70 26.53 5.78
N SER A 25 4.96 26.46 6.89
CA SER A 25 5.46 26.88 8.20
C SER A 25 6.22 25.73 8.85
N VAL A 26 7.50 25.93 9.16
CA VAL A 26 8.33 24.95 9.88
C VAL A 26 7.68 24.53 11.20
N ASN A 27 7.15 25.50 11.97
CA ASN A 27 6.49 25.19 13.24
C ASN A 27 5.28 24.28 13.04
N ARG A 28 4.47 24.52 12.01
CA ARG A 28 3.32 23.66 11.68
C ARG A 28 3.77 22.28 11.19
N MET A 29 4.81 22.22 10.37
CA MET A 29 5.36 20.93 9.90
C MET A 29 5.84 20.08 11.09
N LEU A 30 6.56 20.66 12.05
CA LEU A 30 7.08 19.96 13.21
C LEU A 30 5.97 19.42 14.15
N THR A 31 4.74 19.95 14.07
CA THR A 31 3.60 19.38 14.81
C THR A 31 3.00 18.15 14.17
N ALA A 32 3.35 17.84 12.92
CA ALA A 32 2.86 16.66 12.21
C ALA A 32 3.39 15.37 12.86
N GLU A 33 2.53 14.37 12.99
CA GLU A 33 2.85 13.11 13.67
C GLU A 33 4.03 12.37 13.02
N CYS A 34 4.15 12.46 11.70
CA CYS A 34 5.28 11.87 10.97
C CYS A 34 6.65 12.45 11.36
N TYR A 35 6.70 13.69 11.85
CA TYR A 35 7.94 14.31 12.33
C TYR A 35 8.17 14.09 13.82
N LYS A 36 7.14 14.15 14.66
CA LYS A 36 7.28 13.95 16.11
C LYS A 36 8.00 12.66 16.45
N GLN A 37 7.58 11.55 15.84
CA GLN A 37 8.20 10.23 16.07
C GLN A 37 9.66 10.16 15.61
N ARG A 38 10.05 10.96 14.61
CA ARG A 38 11.41 10.96 14.07
C ARG A 38 12.34 11.92 14.79
N MET A 39 11.81 12.99 15.40
CA MET A 39 12.63 13.96 16.12
C MET A 39 13.45 13.34 17.25
N GLU A 40 12.92 12.29 17.91
CA GLU A 40 13.63 11.56 18.98
C GLU A 40 14.85 10.79 18.46
N ARG A 41 14.84 10.40 17.18
CA ARG A 41 15.91 9.59 16.53
C ARG A 41 16.82 10.43 15.63
N GLY A 42 16.55 11.71 15.51
CA GLY A 42 17.14 12.61 14.55
C GLY A 42 16.35 12.66 13.23
N LEU A 43 16.08 13.87 12.76
CA LEU A 43 15.39 14.15 11.50
C LEU A 43 16.37 14.84 10.56
N SER A 44 16.70 14.19 9.43
CA SER A 44 17.56 14.81 8.43
C SER A 44 16.82 15.91 7.66
N PHE A 45 17.57 16.86 7.09
CA PHE A 45 16.99 17.91 6.26
C PHE A 45 16.26 17.35 5.03
N LEU A 46 16.77 16.27 4.45
CA LEU A 46 16.12 15.58 3.34
C LEU A 46 14.75 15.03 3.74
N GLU A 47 14.67 14.34 4.87
CA GLU A 47 13.39 13.80 5.39
C GLU A 47 12.40 14.91 5.75
N PHE A 48 12.91 16.04 6.28
CA PHE A 48 12.07 17.21 6.55
C PHE A 48 11.49 17.81 5.26
N ASN A 49 12.28 17.91 4.20
CA ASN A 49 11.83 18.44 2.91
C ASN A 49 10.95 17.47 2.10
N TYR A 50 10.85 16.20 2.50
CA TYR A 50 10.07 15.21 1.77
C TYR A 50 8.60 15.62 1.63
N MET A 51 8.01 16.19 2.69
CA MET A 51 6.63 16.72 2.65
C MET A 51 6.47 17.81 1.58
N ILE A 52 7.44 18.70 1.43
CA ILE A 52 7.41 19.77 0.43
C ILE A 52 7.49 19.19 -0.98
N MET A 53 8.37 18.22 -1.22
CA MET A 53 8.52 17.55 -2.52
C MET A 53 7.23 16.80 -2.90
N GLN A 54 6.64 16.03 -2.00
CA GLN A 54 5.38 15.31 -2.27
C GLN A 54 4.21 16.28 -2.48
N SER A 55 4.17 17.38 -1.74
CA SER A 55 3.16 18.43 -1.94
C SER A 55 3.28 19.09 -3.30
N TYR A 56 4.52 19.32 -3.75
CA TYR A 56 4.80 19.84 -5.09
C TYR A 56 4.42 18.84 -6.17
N ASP A 57 4.66 17.55 -5.98
CA ASP A 57 4.21 16.51 -6.90
C ASP A 57 2.69 16.56 -7.08
N PHE A 58 1.92 16.65 -5.99
CA PHE A 58 0.46 16.74 -6.08
C PHE A 58 0.02 17.99 -6.81
N TYR A 59 0.66 19.13 -6.54
CA TYR A 59 0.40 20.38 -7.25
C TYR A 59 0.67 20.24 -8.75
N MET A 60 1.78 19.60 -9.16
CA MET A 60 2.11 19.36 -10.57
C MET A 60 1.14 18.38 -11.24
N LEU A 61 0.75 17.32 -10.55
CA LEU A 61 -0.25 16.36 -11.02
C LEU A 61 -1.62 17.03 -11.21
N TYR A 62 -2.00 17.93 -10.30
CA TYR A 62 -3.22 18.72 -10.44
C TYR A 62 -3.19 19.56 -11.71
N GLN A 63 -2.12 20.31 -11.91
CA GLN A 63 -2.00 21.21 -13.08
C GLN A 63 -1.89 20.47 -14.41
N LYS A 64 -1.10 19.41 -14.47
CA LYS A 64 -0.81 18.69 -15.72
C LYS A 64 -1.92 17.71 -16.11
N TYR A 65 -2.56 17.08 -15.14
CA TYR A 65 -3.47 15.96 -15.38
C TYR A 65 -4.86 16.13 -14.75
N GLY A 66 -5.12 17.24 -14.07
CA GLY A 66 -6.38 17.43 -13.35
C GLY A 66 -6.55 16.47 -12.16
N CYS A 67 -5.46 15.89 -11.66
CA CYS A 67 -5.48 14.96 -10.53
C CYS A 67 -5.82 15.73 -9.25
N ASN A 68 -7.04 15.58 -8.76
CA ASN A 68 -7.56 16.31 -7.61
C ASN A 68 -7.69 15.47 -6.32
N MET A 69 -7.30 14.20 -6.34
CA MET A 69 -7.37 13.31 -5.19
C MET A 69 -6.10 12.47 -5.05
N GLN A 70 -5.58 12.39 -3.83
CA GLN A 70 -4.42 11.57 -3.48
C GLN A 70 -4.82 10.52 -2.44
N PHE A 71 -4.37 9.27 -2.66
CA PHE A 71 -4.57 8.15 -1.75
C PHE A 71 -3.24 7.71 -1.15
N GLY A 72 -3.25 7.28 0.11
CA GLY A 72 -2.08 6.74 0.78
C GLY A 72 -2.42 5.95 2.03
N GLY A 73 -1.42 5.36 2.67
CA GLY A 73 -1.57 4.82 4.01
C GLY A 73 -1.68 5.94 5.05
N ASP A 74 -2.11 5.61 6.26
CA ASP A 74 -2.26 6.60 7.35
C ASP A 74 -0.97 7.36 7.65
N ASP A 75 0.18 6.73 7.43
CA ASP A 75 1.50 7.35 7.56
C ASP A 75 1.77 8.47 6.53
N GLN A 76 0.98 8.58 5.46
CA GLN A 76 1.09 9.60 4.41
C GLN A 76 0.17 10.82 4.63
N TRP A 77 -0.69 10.79 5.64
CA TRP A 77 -1.70 11.82 5.88
C TRP A 77 -1.15 13.24 5.84
N SER A 78 -0.12 13.52 6.64
CA SER A 78 0.47 14.86 6.72
C SER A 78 1.09 15.33 5.39
N ASN A 79 1.72 14.41 4.65
CA ASN A 79 2.32 14.72 3.35
C ASN A 79 1.23 15.07 2.32
N MET A 80 0.13 14.32 2.30
CA MET A 80 -0.99 14.57 1.40
C MET A 80 -1.70 15.89 1.70
N LEU A 81 -1.91 16.20 2.99
CA LEU A 81 -2.50 17.49 3.40
C LEU A 81 -1.64 18.69 3.01
N GLY A 82 -0.32 18.55 3.02
CA GLY A 82 0.58 19.58 2.50
C GLY A 82 0.30 19.91 1.03
N GLY A 83 0.02 18.89 0.23
CA GLY A 83 -0.34 19.04 -1.19
C GLY A 83 -1.70 19.68 -1.39
N THR A 84 -2.75 19.25 -0.65
CA THR A 84 -4.08 19.88 -0.74
C THR A 84 -4.02 21.36 -0.37
N GLU A 85 -3.28 21.71 0.67
CA GLU A 85 -3.11 23.09 1.10
C GLU A 85 -2.32 23.92 0.08
N LEU A 86 -1.26 23.37 -0.51
CA LEU A 86 -0.49 24.05 -1.55
C LEU A 86 -1.36 24.36 -2.78
N ILE A 87 -2.18 23.41 -3.22
CA ILE A 87 -3.13 23.60 -4.34
C ILE A 87 -4.12 24.70 -3.99
N ARG A 88 -4.68 24.70 -2.78
CA ARG A 88 -5.59 25.73 -2.32
C ARG A 88 -4.95 27.12 -2.33
N LEU A 89 -3.72 27.24 -1.80
CA LEU A 89 -3.03 28.53 -1.70
C LEU A 89 -2.59 29.08 -3.06
N LYS A 90 -2.09 28.21 -3.93
CA LYS A 90 -1.54 28.64 -5.23
C LYS A 90 -2.58 28.74 -6.35
N LEU A 91 -3.60 27.91 -6.35
CA LEU A 91 -4.58 27.82 -7.43
C LEU A 91 -5.98 28.27 -7.02
N GLY A 92 -6.26 28.43 -5.71
CA GLY A 92 -7.62 28.70 -5.23
C GLY A 92 -8.59 27.56 -5.54
N LYS A 93 -8.09 26.33 -5.61
CA LYS A 93 -8.86 25.14 -5.98
C LYS A 93 -8.86 24.11 -4.84
N ASP A 94 -9.89 23.26 -4.85
CA ASP A 94 -10.00 22.17 -3.90
C ASP A 94 -9.29 20.91 -4.42
N ALA A 95 -8.58 20.23 -3.52
CA ALA A 95 -8.02 18.91 -3.73
C ALA A 95 -8.25 18.07 -2.47
N TYR A 96 -8.30 16.77 -2.63
CA TYR A 96 -8.75 15.84 -1.61
C TYR A 96 -7.67 14.81 -1.28
N ALA A 97 -7.63 14.37 -0.03
CA ALA A 97 -6.77 13.30 0.43
C ALA A 97 -7.61 12.24 1.15
N MET A 98 -7.27 10.98 0.92
CA MET A 98 -7.91 9.84 1.58
C MET A 98 -6.84 8.84 2.02
N THR A 99 -6.91 8.38 3.27
CA THR A 99 -6.03 7.34 3.78
C THR A 99 -6.75 6.00 3.92
N ILE A 100 -5.96 4.95 3.79
CA ILE A 100 -6.36 3.57 4.06
C ILE A 100 -5.46 3.07 5.17
N THR A 101 -6.04 2.38 6.14
CA THR A 101 -5.29 1.77 7.26
C THR A 101 -4.18 0.87 6.71
N LEU A 102 -2.98 0.98 7.30
CA LEU A 102 -1.86 0.13 6.91
C LEU A 102 -2.20 -1.35 7.09
N LEU A 103 -1.84 -2.15 6.08
CA LEU A 103 -1.97 -3.60 6.14
C LEU A 103 -0.88 -4.16 7.05
N LEU A 104 -1.25 -4.41 8.30
CA LEU A 104 -0.41 -5.04 9.31
C LEU A 104 -0.86 -6.48 9.51
N ASN A 105 0.07 -7.39 9.83
CA ASN A 105 -0.29 -8.73 10.30
C ASN A 105 -0.78 -8.69 11.76
N SER A 106 -1.20 -9.85 12.28
CA SER A 106 -1.66 -10.03 13.66
C SER A 106 -0.65 -9.62 14.73
N GLU A 107 0.66 -9.61 14.38
CA GLU A 107 1.75 -9.14 15.25
C GLU A 107 2.01 -7.62 15.14
N GLY A 108 1.24 -6.87 14.36
CA GLY A 108 1.44 -5.45 14.13
C GLY A 108 2.59 -5.09 13.16
N LYS A 109 3.13 -6.06 12.43
CA LYS A 109 4.17 -5.84 11.42
C LYS A 109 3.56 -5.60 10.04
N LYS A 110 4.20 -4.76 9.21
CA LYS A 110 3.76 -4.52 7.82
C LYS A 110 3.80 -5.83 7.03
N MET A 111 2.67 -6.18 6.39
CA MET A 111 2.58 -7.35 5.51
C MET A 111 3.38 -7.17 4.22
N GLY A 112 3.69 -8.27 3.53
CA GLY A 112 4.47 -8.29 2.30
C GLY A 112 5.99 -8.21 2.48
N LYS A 113 6.49 -8.06 3.73
CA LYS A 113 7.90 -8.19 4.08
C LYS A 113 8.08 -9.43 4.95
N THR A 114 8.67 -10.48 4.39
CA THR A 114 9.02 -11.71 5.12
C THR A 114 10.47 -11.67 5.61
N GLN A 115 10.88 -12.60 6.46
CA GLN A 115 12.30 -12.75 6.85
C GLN A 115 13.20 -13.10 5.65
N SER A 116 12.62 -13.73 4.61
CA SER A 116 13.31 -14.08 3.35
C SER A 116 13.23 -13.01 2.27
N GLY A 117 12.61 -11.85 2.55
CA GLY A 117 12.48 -10.75 1.59
C GLY A 117 11.04 -10.27 1.37
N ALA A 118 10.81 -9.52 0.30
CA ALA A 118 9.48 -9.04 -0.07
C ALA A 118 8.77 -10.06 -0.97
N VAL A 119 7.44 -10.14 -0.85
CA VAL A 119 6.59 -10.83 -1.82
C VAL A 119 6.32 -9.87 -2.97
N TRP A 120 6.83 -10.21 -4.16
CA TRP A 120 6.77 -9.34 -5.33
C TRP A 120 5.56 -9.68 -6.21
N LEU A 121 5.02 -8.66 -6.88
CA LEU A 121 4.01 -8.84 -7.93
C LEU A 121 4.64 -9.31 -9.25
N ASP A 122 5.95 -9.08 -9.45
CA ASP A 122 6.71 -9.51 -10.61
C ASP A 122 6.92 -11.03 -10.55
N PRO A 123 6.40 -11.81 -11.54
CA PRO A 123 6.51 -13.28 -11.55
C PRO A 123 7.95 -13.79 -11.68
N ASN A 124 8.88 -12.95 -12.13
CA ASN A 124 10.30 -13.31 -12.20
C ASN A 124 11.01 -13.22 -10.83
N LYS A 125 10.40 -12.54 -9.84
CA LYS A 125 10.94 -12.38 -8.49
C LYS A 125 10.22 -13.23 -7.46
N THR A 126 8.91 -13.37 -7.59
CA THR A 126 8.06 -14.27 -6.81
C THR A 126 7.17 -15.01 -7.79
N SER A 127 7.34 -16.32 -7.92
CA SER A 127 6.53 -17.10 -8.85
C SER A 127 5.04 -17.02 -8.48
N PRO A 128 4.09 -17.19 -9.44
CA PRO A 128 2.67 -17.25 -9.13
C PRO A 128 2.32 -18.31 -8.09
N PHE A 129 3.05 -19.43 -8.07
CA PHE A 129 2.89 -20.48 -7.06
C PHE A 129 3.34 -20.02 -5.67
N ASP A 130 4.52 -19.40 -5.55
CA ASP A 130 5.01 -18.88 -4.26
C ASP A 130 4.14 -17.73 -3.76
N PHE A 131 3.64 -16.89 -4.68
CA PHE A 131 2.68 -15.83 -4.37
C PHE A 131 1.38 -16.41 -3.80
N TYR A 132 0.83 -17.46 -4.45
CA TYR A 132 -0.33 -18.19 -3.96
C TYR A 132 -0.07 -18.80 -2.58
N GLN A 133 1.07 -19.47 -2.38
CA GLN A 133 1.43 -20.10 -1.11
C GLN A 133 1.59 -19.08 0.01
N TYR A 134 2.12 -17.90 -0.27
CA TYR A 134 2.20 -16.84 0.73
C TYR A 134 0.82 -16.49 1.28
N TRP A 135 -0.15 -16.25 0.41
CA TRP A 135 -1.51 -15.90 0.82
C TRP A 135 -2.28 -17.07 1.43
N ARG A 136 -1.99 -18.28 1.00
CA ARG A 136 -2.55 -19.51 1.58
C ARG A 136 -2.06 -19.75 3.01
N ASN A 137 -0.89 -19.24 3.38
CA ASN A 137 -0.23 -19.45 4.67
C ASN A 137 -0.32 -18.23 5.61
N VAL A 138 -1.17 -17.25 5.32
CA VAL A 138 -1.43 -16.15 6.27
C VAL A 138 -2.08 -16.65 7.53
N ASP A 139 -1.85 -15.95 8.65
CA ASP A 139 -2.46 -16.30 9.92
C ASP A 139 -3.99 -16.25 9.85
N ASP A 140 -4.64 -17.15 10.59
CA ASP A 140 -6.12 -17.24 10.63
C ASP A 140 -6.77 -15.90 10.96
N ALA A 141 -6.18 -15.17 11.90
CA ALA A 141 -6.65 -13.85 12.33
C ALA A 141 -6.57 -12.77 11.24
N ASP A 142 -5.73 -12.96 10.21
CA ASP A 142 -5.52 -11.98 9.15
C ASP A 142 -6.36 -12.24 7.89
N VAL A 143 -6.92 -13.45 7.73
CA VAL A 143 -7.59 -13.87 6.49
C VAL A 143 -8.73 -12.92 6.10
N ILE A 144 -9.67 -12.69 6.98
CA ILE A 144 -10.86 -11.86 6.71
C ILE A 144 -10.48 -10.39 6.46
N LYS A 145 -9.52 -9.88 7.22
CA LYS A 145 -8.99 -8.54 7.02
C LYS A 145 -8.34 -8.39 5.64
N CYS A 146 -7.54 -9.37 5.23
CA CYS A 146 -6.92 -9.38 3.89
C CYS A 146 -7.98 -9.49 2.79
N MET A 147 -9.02 -10.31 2.96
CA MET A 147 -10.13 -10.38 2.00
C MET A 147 -10.81 -9.02 1.81
N ARG A 148 -11.14 -8.33 2.90
CA ARG A 148 -11.81 -7.01 2.84
C ARG A 148 -10.96 -5.94 2.19
N LEU A 149 -9.65 -5.96 2.41
CA LEU A 149 -8.74 -4.91 1.92
C LEU A 149 -8.20 -5.15 0.52
N LEU A 150 -8.06 -6.42 0.10
CA LEU A 150 -7.27 -6.77 -1.08
C LEU A 150 -8.07 -7.47 -2.18
N THR A 151 -9.31 -7.90 -1.92
CA THR A 151 -10.14 -8.56 -2.92
C THR A 151 -11.34 -7.73 -3.32
N PHE A 152 -11.98 -8.10 -4.43
CA PHE A 152 -13.25 -7.53 -4.89
C PHE A 152 -14.44 -8.47 -4.62
N LEU A 153 -14.27 -9.41 -3.68
CA LEU A 153 -15.38 -10.27 -3.23
C LEU A 153 -16.50 -9.43 -2.60
N PRO A 154 -17.77 -9.79 -2.82
CA PRO A 154 -18.89 -9.15 -2.15
C PRO A 154 -18.74 -9.18 -0.63
N LEU A 155 -19.03 -8.06 0.05
CA LEU A 155 -18.88 -7.97 1.51
C LEU A 155 -19.73 -8.99 2.23
N GLU A 156 -20.93 -9.29 1.74
CA GLU A 156 -21.84 -10.30 2.30
C GLU A 156 -21.18 -11.70 2.29
N GLN A 157 -20.45 -12.03 1.23
CA GLN A 157 -19.73 -13.29 1.14
C GLN A 157 -18.57 -13.33 2.15
N ILE A 158 -17.85 -12.23 2.32
CA ILE A 158 -16.76 -12.13 3.31
C ILE A 158 -17.33 -12.22 4.72
N ASP A 159 -18.48 -11.59 5.01
CA ASP A 159 -19.14 -11.64 6.30
C ASP A 159 -19.62 -13.05 6.66
N GLU A 160 -20.03 -13.85 5.68
CA GLU A 160 -20.32 -15.27 5.89
C GLU A 160 -19.04 -16.07 6.22
N MET A 161 -17.96 -15.84 5.47
CA MET A 161 -16.67 -16.48 5.74
C MET A 161 -16.06 -16.06 7.09
N ALA A 162 -16.38 -14.87 7.60
CA ALA A 162 -15.94 -14.40 8.92
C ALA A 162 -16.52 -15.24 10.08
N LYS A 163 -17.57 -16.03 9.83
CA LYS A 163 -18.16 -16.94 10.82
C LYS A 163 -17.54 -18.34 10.79
N TRP A 164 -16.63 -18.59 9.86
CA TRP A 164 -16.00 -19.90 9.68
C TRP A 164 -14.91 -20.14 10.70
N GLU A 165 -14.83 -21.36 11.19
CA GLU A 165 -13.86 -21.80 12.20
C GLU A 165 -13.17 -23.10 11.79
N GLY A 166 -12.04 -23.39 12.37
CA GLY A 166 -11.29 -24.64 12.18
C GLY A 166 -10.97 -24.91 10.71
N SER A 167 -11.36 -26.06 10.19
CA SER A 167 -11.06 -26.47 8.81
C SER A 167 -11.69 -25.58 7.73
N GLN A 168 -12.77 -24.85 8.05
CA GLN A 168 -13.38 -23.91 7.11
C GLN A 168 -12.47 -22.71 6.82
N LEU A 169 -11.64 -22.27 7.79
CA LEU A 169 -10.65 -21.22 7.56
C LEU A 169 -9.63 -21.58 6.48
N ASN A 170 -9.28 -22.87 6.35
CA ASN A 170 -8.42 -23.33 5.26
C ASN A 170 -9.05 -23.07 3.89
N LYS A 171 -10.37 -23.24 3.78
CA LYS A 171 -11.11 -22.92 2.55
C LYS A 171 -11.12 -21.39 2.30
N ALA A 172 -11.29 -20.59 3.34
CA ALA A 172 -11.19 -19.13 3.22
C ALA A 172 -9.79 -18.69 2.74
N LYS A 173 -8.72 -19.29 3.27
CA LYS A 173 -7.35 -19.06 2.82
C LYS A 173 -7.14 -19.46 1.35
N GLU A 174 -7.73 -20.56 0.90
CA GLU A 174 -7.68 -20.96 -0.52
C GLU A 174 -8.38 -19.93 -1.40
N ILE A 175 -9.54 -19.43 -1.00
CA ILE A 175 -10.27 -18.41 -1.74
C ILE A 175 -9.43 -17.11 -1.79
N LEU A 176 -8.89 -16.66 -0.66
CA LEU A 176 -8.03 -15.48 -0.61
C LEU A 176 -6.83 -15.61 -1.55
N ALA A 177 -6.10 -16.73 -1.47
CA ALA A 177 -4.92 -16.98 -2.30
C ALA A 177 -5.28 -17.04 -3.80
N TYR A 178 -6.39 -17.69 -4.13
CA TYR A 178 -6.87 -17.75 -5.51
C TYR A 178 -7.23 -16.36 -6.06
N GLU A 179 -8.05 -15.61 -5.33
CA GLU A 179 -8.49 -14.27 -5.75
C GLU A 179 -7.31 -13.31 -5.97
N LEU A 180 -6.36 -13.31 -5.05
CA LEU A 180 -5.18 -12.44 -5.18
C LEU A 180 -4.23 -12.89 -6.31
N THR A 181 -4.04 -14.19 -6.49
CA THR A 181 -3.23 -14.70 -7.59
C THR A 181 -3.90 -14.45 -8.93
N ASN A 182 -5.22 -14.61 -9.01
CA ASN A 182 -6.00 -14.27 -10.21
C ASN A 182 -5.90 -12.78 -10.53
N LEU A 183 -6.03 -11.91 -9.53
CA LEU A 183 -5.94 -10.46 -9.72
C LEU A 183 -4.58 -10.02 -10.27
N VAL A 184 -3.48 -10.65 -9.83
CA VAL A 184 -2.11 -10.24 -10.15
C VAL A 184 -1.56 -10.97 -11.38
N HIS A 185 -1.78 -12.28 -11.49
CA HIS A 185 -1.15 -13.17 -12.48
C HIS A 185 -2.14 -13.76 -13.49
N GLY A 186 -3.44 -13.53 -13.29
CA GLY A 186 -4.49 -14.04 -14.16
C GLY A 186 -5.00 -15.43 -13.74
N GLU A 187 -6.17 -15.77 -14.30
CA GLU A 187 -6.95 -16.96 -13.91
C GLU A 187 -6.20 -18.27 -14.16
N GLU A 188 -5.47 -18.35 -15.28
CA GLU A 188 -4.74 -19.57 -15.66
C GLU A 188 -3.66 -19.90 -14.62
N GLU A 189 -2.86 -18.92 -14.24
CA GLU A 189 -1.81 -19.10 -13.24
C GLU A 189 -2.38 -19.35 -11.83
N ALA A 190 -3.51 -18.74 -11.48
CA ALA A 190 -4.20 -18.98 -10.23
C ALA A 190 -4.69 -20.43 -10.12
N LYS A 191 -5.28 -20.98 -11.21
CA LYS A 191 -5.72 -22.38 -11.27
C LYS A 191 -4.53 -23.34 -11.14
N LYS A 192 -3.45 -23.13 -11.91
CA LYS A 192 -2.22 -23.94 -11.82
C LYS A 192 -1.64 -23.94 -10.42
N ALA A 193 -1.55 -22.76 -9.79
CA ALA A 193 -1.03 -22.63 -8.43
C ALA A 193 -1.90 -23.36 -7.40
N GLN A 194 -3.22 -23.26 -7.53
CA GLN A 194 -4.18 -23.95 -6.66
C GLN A 194 -4.11 -25.46 -6.80
N GLU A 195 -4.07 -25.97 -8.04
CA GLU A 195 -3.95 -27.39 -8.33
C GLU A 195 -2.62 -27.95 -7.81
N GLY A 196 -1.51 -27.24 -8.05
CA GLY A 196 -0.19 -27.61 -7.54
C GLY A 196 -0.15 -27.65 -6.01
N ALA A 197 -0.76 -26.67 -5.35
CA ALA A 197 -0.87 -26.65 -3.89
C ALA A 197 -1.68 -27.84 -3.37
N ARG A 198 -2.82 -28.15 -3.97
CA ARG A 198 -3.65 -29.31 -3.58
C ARG A 198 -2.93 -30.62 -3.77
N ALA A 199 -2.19 -30.79 -4.87
CA ALA A 199 -1.42 -32.01 -5.16
C ALA A 199 -0.34 -32.27 -4.09
N LEU A 200 0.34 -31.24 -3.61
CA LEU A 200 1.33 -31.35 -2.53
C LEU A 200 0.74 -31.80 -1.19
N PHE A 201 -0.51 -31.39 -0.90
CA PHE A 201 -1.17 -31.77 0.36
C PHE A 201 -1.93 -33.10 0.28
N SER A 202 -2.35 -33.54 -0.92
CA SER A 202 -3.01 -34.85 -1.11
C SER A 202 -2.01 -35.98 -1.29
N GLY A 203 -0.77 -35.73 -1.75
CA GLY A 203 0.28 -36.73 -1.92
C GLY A 203 0.97 -37.18 -0.64
N GLY A 204 0.68 -36.58 0.52
CA GLY A 204 1.24 -36.95 1.84
C GLY A 204 0.45 -38.01 2.61
N ALA A 205 -0.64 -38.54 2.04
CA ALA A 205 -1.50 -39.49 2.74
C ALA A 205 -1.30 -40.99 2.33
N ASP A 206 -0.41 -41.26 1.37
CA ASP A 206 -0.17 -42.62 0.85
C ASP A 206 1.29 -43.09 0.96
N THR A 207 1.89 -42.91 2.15
CA THR A 207 3.11 -43.66 2.51
C THR A 207 3.05 -43.97 4.01
N ALA A 208 2.27 -44.94 4.40
CA ALA A 208 2.41 -45.70 5.64
C ALA A 208 2.24 -47.18 5.35
#